data_b0eaeb091d2b949d83e9dead2592d73f
#
_entry.id   b0eaeb091d2b949d83e9dead2592d73f
#
_cell.length_a   1.000
_cell.length_b   1.000
_cell.length_c   1.000
_cell.angle_alpha   90.00
_cell.angle_beta   90.00
_cell.angle_gamma   90.00
#
_symmetry.space_group_name_H-M   'P 1'
#
loop_
_entity.id
_entity.type
_entity.pdbx_description
1 polymer ?
#
loop_
_entity_poly.entity_id
_entity_poly.type
_entity_poly.pdbx_seq_one_letter_code
_entity_poly.pdbx_strand_id
1 'polypeptide(L)'
;VQMGTAFLTCSESGAPQGYKEMLLDQKTRPSLFTRAFSGRPARALENEFTSLMQGQPLLTFPLQNTMTASKKKKAQKLENPEYQSLWAGENYRECRKESVAELIERMSL
;
A
#
# COMPACT_ATOMS: atom_id res chain seq x y z
N VAL A 1 -17.96 3.54 11.22
CA VAL A 1 -17.24 3.13 9.99
C VAL A 1 -15.80 3.57 10.08
N GLN A 2 -14.88 2.68 9.71
CA GLN A 2 -13.46 2.97 9.69
C GLN A 2 -12.95 2.81 8.24
N MET A 3 -12.39 3.86 7.69
CA MET A 3 -11.89 3.88 6.32
C MET A 3 -10.50 4.50 6.28
N GLY A 4 -9.55 3.82 5.66
CA GLY A 4 -8.19 4.33 5.49
C GLY A 4 -7.77 4.35 4.02
N THR A 5 -7.85 3.20 3.36
CA THR A 5 -7.37 3.04 1.98
C THR A 5 -8.07 3.99 1.00
N ALA A 6 -9.35 4.24 1.18
CA ALA A 6 -10.10 5.16 0.32
C ALA A 6 -9.52 6.59 0.30
N PHE A 7 -8.91 7.02 1.41
CA PHE A 7 -8.29 8.35 1.49
C PHE A 7 -6.91 8.40 0.82
N LEU A 8 -6.26 7.26 0.62
CA LEU A 8 -4.92 7.23 0.01
C LEU A 8 -4.94 7.73 -1.45
N THR A 9 -6.03 7.51 -2.17
CA THR A 9 -6.16 7.92 -3.57
C THR A 9 -6.77 9.29 -3.75
N CYS A 10 -7.13 9.97 -2.64
CA CYS A 10 -7.60 11.34 -2.70
C CYS A 10 -6.48 12.28 -3.14
N SER A 11 -6.85 13.36 -3.82
CA SER A 11 -5.90 14.35 -4.32
C SER A 11 -5.06 14.99 -3.21
N GLU A 12 -5.62 15.13 -2.01
CA GLU A 12 -4.95 15.71 -0.85
C GLU A 12 -3.99 14.74 -0.15
N SER A 13 -4.04 13.45 -0.49
CA SER A 13 -3.18 12.46 0.13
C SER A 13 -1.71 12.66 -0.22
N GLY A 14 -0.83 12.53 0.77
CA GLY A 14 0.61 12.57 0.58
C GLY A 14 1.23 11.25 0.11
N ALA A 15 0.43 10.25 -0.22
CA ALA A 15 0.95 8.99 -0.72
C ALA A 15 1.70 9.18 -2.04
N PRO A 16 2.80 8.42 -2.29
CA PRO A 16 3.51 8.49 -3.57
C PRO A 16 2.59 8.22 -4.76
N GLN A 17 2.83 8.90 -5.87
CA GLN A 17 1.97 8.79 -7.06
C GLN A 17 1.88 7.34 -7.57
N GLY A 18 2.99 6.62 -7.59
CA GLY A 18 3.00 5.22 -8.00
C GLY A 18 2.13 4.34 -7.10
N TYR A 19 2.09 4.62 -5.81
CA TYR A 19 1.22 3.93 -4.86
C TYR A 19 -0.25 4.19 -5.20
N LYS A 20 -0.62 5.46 -5.42
CA LYS A 20 -1.99 5.81 -5.82
C LYS A 20 -2.41 5.11 -7.11
N GLU A 21 -1.54 5.09 -8.10
CA GLU A 21 -1.78 4.42 -9.38
C GLU A 21 -2.01 2.93 -9.21
N MET A 22 -1.23 2.27 -8.35
CA MET A 22 -1.41 0.85 -8.05
C MET A 22 -2.76 0.55 -7.41
N LEU A 23 -3.24 1.43 -6.52
CA LEU A 23 -4.55 1.29 -5.90
C LEU A 23 -5.69 1.52 -6.88
N LEU A 24 -5.50 2.42 -7.84
CA LEU A 24 -6.49 2.76 -8.86
C LEU A 24 -6.48 1.81 -10.05
N ASP A 25 -5.39 1.10 -10.24
CA ASP A 25 -5.26 0.12 -11.32
C ASP A 25 -6.14 -1.08 -11.02
N GLN A 26 -7.22 -1.22 -11.79
CA GLN A 26 -8.17 -2.30 -11.64
C GLN A 26 -7.68 -3.64 -12.21
N LYS A 27 -6.48 -3.67 -12.77
CA LYS A 27 -5.82 -4.92 -13.06
C LYS A 27 -5.57 -5.64 -11.75
N THR A 28 -6.00 -6.83 -11.70
CA THR A 28 -6.15 -7.68 -10.53
C THR A 28 -4.83 -8.05 -9.84
N ARG A 29 -4.20 -7.09 -9.15
CA ARG A 29 -3.19 -7.49 -8.17
C ARG A 29 -3.93 -8.03 -6.96
N PRO A 30 -3.59 -9.22 -6.47
CA PRO A 30 -4.17 -9.69 -5.22
C PRO A 30 -3.67 -8.84 -4.06
N SER A 31 -4.52 -8.62 -3.07
CA SER A 31 -4.08 -8.17 -1.77
C SER A 31 -3.80 -9.41 -0.92
N LEU A 32 -2.79 -9.33 -0.09
CA LEU A 32 -2.37 -10.46 0.74
C LEU A 32 -1.84 -9.96 2.07
N PHE A 33 -1.84 -10.83 3.08
CA PHE A 33 -1.14 -10.57 4.32
C PHE A 33 0.33 -10.89 4.14
N THR A 34 1.20 -9.95 4.49
CA THR A 34 2.64 -10.12 4.40
C THR A 34 3.34 -9.60 5.64
N ARG A 35 4.42 -10.24 6.03
CA ARG A 35 5.34 -9.79 7.08
C ARG A 35 6.61 -9.18 6.49
N ALA A 36 6.69 -9.09 5.17
CA ALA A 36 7.92 -8.75 4.44
C ALA A 36 8.45 -7.36 4.77
N PHE A 37 7.58 -6.40 5.07
CA PHE A 37 7.99 -5.02 5.34
C PHE A 37 8.30 -4.74 6.80
N SER A 38 7.45 -5.17 7.72
CA SER A 38 7.58 -4.80 9.13
C SER A 38 7.89 -5.95 10.07
N GLY A 39 7.64 -7.18 9.66
CA GLY A 39 7.72 -8.37 10.51
C GLY A 39 6.38 -8.74 11.13
N ARG A 40 5.40 -7.84 11.13
CA ARG A 40 4.01 -8.12 11.53
C ARG A 40 3.14 -8.37 10.31
N PRO A 41 2.16 -9.29 10.39
CA PRO A 41 1.22 -9.48 9.30
C PRO A 41 0.43 -8.20 9.05
N ALA A 42 0.40 -7.76 7.80
CA ALA A 42 -0.39 -6.61 7.37
C ALA A 42 -0.83 -6.84 5.94
N ARG A 43 -2.02 -6.36 5.59
CA ARG A 43 -2.55 -6.52 4.24
C ARG A 43 -1.95 -5.47 3.31
N ALA A 44 -1.45 -5.93 2.17
CA ALA A 44 -0.85 -5.08 1.15
C ALA A 44 -1.16 -5.62 -0.24
N LEU A 45 -0.97 -4.80 -1.26
CA LEU A 45 -0.97 -5.28 -2.63
C LEU A 45 0.29 -6.10 -2.89
N GLU A 46 0.15 -7.19 -3.63
CA GLU A 46 1.29 -7.95 -4.10
C GLU A 46 2.15 -7.08 -5.03
N ASN A 47 3.47 -7.12 -4.83
CA ASN A 47 4.42 -6.47 -5.70
C ASN A 47 5.70 -7.32 -5.79
N GLU A 48 6.69 -6.86 -6.55
CA GLU A 48 7.94 -7.62 -6.72
C GLU A 48 8.61 -7.90 -5.38
N PHE A 49 8.62 -6.93 -4.46
CA PHE A 49 9.24 -7.10 -3.16
C PHE A 49 8.56 -8.21 -2.35
N THR A 50 7.22 -8.22 -2.28
CA THR A 50 6.49 -9.27 -1.54
C THR A 50 6.73 -10.65 -2.16
N SER A 51 6.79 -10.74 -3.47
CA SER A 51 7.06 -11.99 -4.18
C SER A 51 8.48 -12.49 -3.94
N LEU A 52 9.47 -11.61 -3.98
CA LEU A 52 10.88 -11.95 -3.70
C LEU A 52 11.08 -12.43 -2.27
N MET A 53 10.35 -11.85 -1.32
CA MET A 53 10.49 -12.19 0.10
C MET A 53 9.67 -13.41 0.51
N GLN A 54 8.85 -13.93 -0.36
CA GLN A 54 8.05 -15.12 -0.08
C GLN A 54 8.97 -16.33 0.17
N GLY A 55 8.80 -16.99 1.31
CA GLY A 55 9.62 -18.13 1.69
C GLY A 55 11.01 -17.76 2.23
N GLN A 56 11.36 -16.48 2.29
CA GLN A 56 12.63 -16.03 2.84
C GLN A 56 12.53 -15.88 4.38
N PRO A 57 13.65 -16.06 5.10
CA PRO A 57 13.69 -15.76 6.53
C PRO A 57 13.40 -14.27 6.77
N LEU A 58 12.49 -13.98 7.69
CA LEU A 58 12.12 -12.62 8.04
C LEU A 58 12.48 -12.34 9.50
N LEU A 59 12.89 -11.11 9.76
CA LEU A 59 13.13 -10.64 11.12
C LEU A 59 11.79 -10.33 11.81
N THR A 60 11.80 -10.40 13.13
CA THR A 60 10.62 -10.02 13.91
C THR A 60 10.44 -8.49 13.92
N PHE A 61 9.19 -8.05 14.14
CA PHE A 61 8.91 -6.63 14.34
C PHE A 61 9.65 -6.10 15.58
N PRO A 62 10.27 -4.93 15.58
CA PRO A 62 10.35 -3.96 14.47
C PRO A 62 11.60 -4.07 13.59
N LEU A 63 12.43 -5.10 13.77
CA LEU A 63 13.71 -5.25 13.06
C LEU A 63 13.51 -5.35 11.54
N GLN A 64 12.50 -6.08 11.10
CA GLN A 64 12.20 -6.21 9.68
C GLN A 64 11.86 -4.84 9.07
N ASN A 65 11.11 -4.02 9.76
CA ASN A 65 10.79 -2.67 9.32
C ASN A 65 12.05 -1.81 9.17
N THR A 66 12.97 -1.91 10.14
CA THR A 66 14.24 -1.18 10.08
C THR A 66 15.10 -1.64 8.90
N MET A 67 15.18 -2.93 8.66
CA MET A 67 15.94 -3.51 7.55
C MET A 67 15.41 -3.08 6.18
N THR A 68 14.11 -2.93 6.04
CA THR A 68 13.49 -2.57 4.76
C THR A 68 13.36 -1.07 4.53
N ALA A 69 13.55 -0.25 5.56
CA ALA A 69 13.31 1.19 5.51
C ALA A 69 14.10 1.90 4.41
N SER A 70 15.39 1.60 4.27
CA SER A 70 16.23 2.25 3.26
C SER A 70 15.82 1.87 1.84
N LYS A 71 15.44 0.62 1.61
CA LYS A 71 14.95 0.14 0.32
C LYS A 71 13.63 0.80 -0.06
N LYS A 72 12.72 0.90 0.89
CA LYS A 72 11.42 1.59 0.69
C LYS A 72 11.62 3.06 0.35
N LYS A 73 12.52 3.74 1.06
CA LYS A 73 12.83 5.14 0.83
C LYS A 73 13.45 5.37 -0.55
N LYS A 74 14.38 4.50 -0.96
CA LYS A 74 14.99 4.55 -2.30
C LYS A 74 13.95 4.31 -3.38
N ALA A 75 13.09 3.32 -3.21
CA ALA A 75 12.01 3.01 -4.14
C ALA A 75 11.03 4.19 -4.28
N GLN A 76 10.75 4.89 -3.19
CA GLN A 76 9.92 6.08 -3.21
C GLN A 76 10.58 7.22 -4.00
N LYS A 77 11.88 7.44 -3.82
CA LYS A 77 12.65 8.40 -4.60
C LYS A 77 12.66 8.10 -6.11
N LEU A 78 12.76 6.81 -6.45
CA LEU A 78 12.77 6.34 -7.84
C LEU A 78 11.36 6.15 -8.41
N GLU A 79 10.34 6.46 -7.63
CA GLU A 79 8.92 6.29 -8.00
C GLU A 79 8.61 4.85 -8.46
N ASN A 80 9.24 3.86 -7.81
CA ASN A 80 9.04 2.45 -8.13
C ASN A 80 8.12 1.77 -7.10
N PRO A 81 6.81 1.61 -7.41
CA PRO A 81 5.87 1.00 -6.48
C PRO A 81 6.14 -0.49 -6.22
N GLU A 82 6.90 -1.15 -7.07
CA GLU A 82 7.21 -2.58 -6.90
C GLU A 82 8.06 -2.87 -5.65
N TYR A 83 8.68 -1.86 -5.06
CA TYR A 83 9.49 -1.98 -3.85
C TYR A 83 9.02 -1.08 -2.72
N GLN A 84 7.83 -0.52 -2.84
CA GLN A 84 7.18 0.27 -1.79
C GLN A 84 6.24 -0.60 -0.95
N SER A 85 5.97 -0.16 0.29
CA SER A 85 4.93 -0.76 1.11
C SER A 85 3.56 -0.31 0.60
N LEU A 86 2.83 -1.20 -0.02
CA LEU A 86 1.54 -0.88 -0.63
C LEU A 86 0.39 -1.37 0.26
N TRP A 87 0.32 -0.81 1.47
CA TRP A 87 -0.74 -1.16 2.42
C TRP A 87 -2.11 -0.87 1.82
N ALA A 88 -3.03 -1.81 1.94
CA ALA A 88 -4.35 -1.67 1.37
C ALA A 88 -5.37 -2.53 2.12
N GLY A 89 -6.56 -2.02 2.29
CA GLY A 89 -7.69 -2.80 2.78
C GLY A 89 -8.17 -3.80 1.74
N GLU A 90 -9.00 -4.72 2.17
CA GLU A 90 -9.55 -5.80 1.34
C GLU A 90 -10.31 -5.26 0.12
N ASN A 91 -11.01 -4.15 0.29
CA ASN A 91 -11.84 -3.55 -0.75
C ASN A 91 -11.15 -2.40 -1.49
N TYR A 92 -9.83 -2.44 -1.62
CA TYR A 92 -9.06 -1.37 -2.25
C TYR A 92 -9.54 -1.03 -3.68
N ARG A 93 -10.19 -1.97 -4.36
CA ARG A 93 -10.73 -1.77 -5.72
C ARG A 93 -11.87 -0.74 -5.76
N GLU A 94 -12.46 -0.43 -4.62
CA GLU A 94 -13.47 0.63 -4.49
C GLU A 94 -12.86 2.04 -4.46
N CYS A 95 -11.54 2.16 -4.39
CA CYS A 95 -10.84 3.44 -4.40
C CYS A 95 -11.09 4.20 -5.70
N ARG A 96 -11.21 5.53 -5.58
CA ARG A 96 -11.43 6.42 -6.72
C ARG A 96 -10.46 7.59 -6.67
N LYS A 97 -10.17 8.14 -7.84
CA LYS A 97 -9.42 9.39 -7.94
C LYS A 97 -10.40 10.54 -7.70
N GLU A 98 -10.44 11.03 -6.48
CA GLU A 98 -11.39 12.06 -6.04
C GLU A 98 -10.78 12.91 -4.94
N SER A 99 -11.40 14.02 -4.62
CA SER A 99 -11.03 14.81 -3.44
C SER A 99 -11.62 14.18 -2.17
N VAL A 100 -11.10 14.59 -1.02
CA VAL A 100 -11.67 14.18 0.28
C VAL A 100 -13.13 14.62 0.38
N ALA A 101 -13.44 15.85 -0.07
CA ALA A 101 -14.81 16.36 -0.04
C ALA A 101 -15.75 15.50 -0.88
N GLU A 102 -15.35 15.13 -2.08
CA GLU A 102 -16.12 14.25 -2.97
C GLU A 102 -16.33 12.86 -2.34
N LEU A 103 -15.30 12.32 -1.71
CA LEU A 103 -15.39 11.04 -1.03
C LEU A 103 -16.43 11.09 0.11
N ILE A 104 -16.36 12.12 0.94
CA ILE A 104 -17.29 12.29 2.07
C ILE A 104 -18.72 12.47 1.56
N GLU A 105 -18.92 13.29 0.54
CA GLU A 105 -20.23 13.50 -0.07
C GLU A 105 -20.81 12.19 -0.62
N ARG A 106 -19.99 11.43 -1.34
CA ARG A 106 -20.41 10.13 -1.89
C ARG A 106 -20.78 9.13 -0.81
N MET A 107 -20.14 9.19 0.36
CA MET A 107 -20.42 8.30 1.49
C MET A 107 -21.53 8.79 2.39
N SER A 108 -21.98 10.02 2.23
CA SER A 108 -23.10 10.56 3.01
C SER A 108 -24.43 9.99 2.53
N LEU A 109 -25.30 9.73 3.51
CA LEU A 109 -26.67 9.24 3.25
C LEU A 109 -27.62 10.41 3.08
#